data_45d572af313571bf7c67a7971800e310
#
_entry.id   45d572af313571bf7c67a7971800e310
#
_cell.length_a   1.000
_cell.length_b   1.000
_cell.length_c   1.000
_cell.angle_alpha   90.00
_cell.angle_beta   90.00
_cell.angle_gamma   90.00
#
_symmetry.space_group_name_H-M   'P 1'
#
loop_
_entity.id
_entity.type
_entity.pdbx_description
1 polymer ?
#
loop_
_entity_poly.entity_id
_entity_poly.type
_entity_poly.pdbx_seq_one_letter_code
_entity_poly.pdbx_strand_id
1 'polypeptide(L)'
;GAKDIEANDVQFAWIKINVPEDTQAGTYTGTITVSADEVSDPFVLSYTIEVIDLVQPEAGATDIQIWQHPFSVANYYLGLGSQPSGGISNDLAEDFYFTEEHFNLMRASMEEYVEMGGHDAVANIVEEAWNHQSYYSDPSMVKWTKKADGSWEFDYTWYDAWIEFMIECGVLDPENGIGQIKCYSIVPWNNQIAYYDEASGETVKESHSPGSDSWKAMWEPFLEDFIQHSKEKGWFEITYISMDERGLSELEP
;
A
#
# COMPACT_ATOMS: atom_id res chain seq x y z
N GLY A 1 10.18 -0.64 -25.40
CA GLY A 1 11.56 -0.24 -25.64
C GLY A 1 12.48 -1.44 -25.66
N ALA A 2 13.71 -1.27 -26.13
CA ALA A 2 14.74 -2.31 -26.07
C ALA A 2 15.20 -2.52 -24.62
N LYS A 3 15.50 -3.78 -24.26
CA LYS A 3 16.04 -4.16 -22.95
C LYS A 3 17.04 -5.29 -23.14
N ASP A 4 18.18 -5.20 -22.50
CA ASP A 4 19.15 -6.28 -22.45
C ASP A 4 18.63 -7.41 -21.54
N ILE A 5 18.84 -8.66 -21.99
CA ILE A 5 18.45 -9.86 -21.26
C ILE A 5 19.73 -10.67 -21.01
N GLU A 6 20.03 -10.95 -19.75
CA GLU A 6 21.18 -11.76 -19.37
C GLU A 6 21.05 -13.21 -19.87
N ALA A 7 22.19 -13.87 -20.04
CA ALA A 7 22.20 -15.25 -20.50
C ALA A 7 21.47 -16.17 -19.50
N ASN A 8 20.53 -16.99 -20.00
CA ASN A 8 19.63 -17.87 -19.26
C ASN A 8 18.54 -17.15 -18.42
N ASP A 9 18.32 -15.87 -18.69
CA ASP A 9 17.21 -15.12 -18.10
C ASP A 9 16.00 -15.07 -19.04
N VAL A 10 14.84 -14.63 -18.51
CA VAL A 10 13.57 -14.51 -19.23
C VAL A 10 13.02 -13.10 -19.03
N GLN A 11 12.63 -12.47 -20.14
CA GLN A 11 11.92 -11.20 -20.10
C GLN A 11 10.50 -11.39 -20.63
N PHE A 12 9.51 -10.97 -19.85
CA PHE A 12 8.14 -10.85 -20.35
C PHE A 12 7.84 -9.43 -20.79
N ALA A 13 6.90 -9.28 -21.70
CA ALA A 13 6.36 -8.00 -22.12
C ALA A 13 4.86 -7.96 -21.79
N TRP A 14 4.44 -6.90 -21.11
CA TRP A 14 3.03 -6.63 -20.86
C TRP A 14 2.45 -5.85 -22.03
N ILE A 15 1.31 -6.28 -22.55
CA ILE A 15 0.66 -5.66 -23.70
C ILE A 15 -0.72 -5.20 -23.27
N LYS A 16 -0.93 -3.88 -23.29
CA LYS A 16 -2.22 -3.22 -23.01
C LYS A 16 -2.88 -2.87 -24.35
N ILE A 17 -4.12 -3.30 -24.52
CA ILE A 17 -4.91 -3.01 -25.72
C ILE A 17 -6.12 -2.19 -25.29
N ASN A 18 -6.20 -0.95 -25.76
CA ASN A 18 -7.35 -0.10 -25.54
C ASN A 18 -8.34 -0.28 -26.69
N VAL A 19 -9.58 -0.58 -26.35
CA VAL A 19 -10.70 -0.67 -27.31
C VAL A 19 -11.53 0.60 -27.14
N PRO A 20 -11.53 1.52 -28.13
CA PRO A 20 -12.38 2.72 -28.09
C PRO A 20 -13.87 2.37 -27.97
N GLU A 21 -14.65 3.22 -27.32
CA GLU A 21 -16.07 3.00 -27.06
C GLU A 21 -16.90 2.83 -28.35
N ASP A 22 -16.50 3.51 -29.43
CA ASP A 22 -17.15 3.47 -30.74
C ASP A 22 -16.69 2.30 -31.63
N THR A 23 -15.85 1.38 -31.11
CA THR A 23 -15.39 0.21 -31.84
C THR A 23 -16.54 -0.75 -32.10
N GLN A 24 -16.77 -1.09 -33.36
CA GLN A 24 -17.82 -2.04 -33.71
C GLN A 24 -17.53 -3.44 -33.19
N ALA A 25 -18.55 -4.14 -32.74
CA ALA A 25 -18.46 -5.54 -32.35
C ALA A 25 -17.95 -6.39 -33.52
N GLY A 26 -17.02 -7.29 -33.25
CA GLY A 26 -16.39 -8.13 -34.29
C GLY A 26 -15.06 -8.70 -33.86
N THR A 27 -14.44 -9.41 -34.79
CA THR A 27 -13.13 -10.04 -34.57
C THR A 27 -12.04 -9.22 -35.23
N TYR A 28 -11.04 -8.85 -34.45
CA TYR A 28 -9.88 -8.08 -34.88
C TYR A 28 -8.61 -8.91 -34.72
N THR A 29 -7.74 -8.86 -35.69
CA THR A 29 -6.45 -9.58 -35.63
C THR A 29 -5.30 -8.60 -35.75
N GLY A 30 -4.20 -8.92 -35.10
CA GLY A 30 -2.97 -8.16 -35.18
C GLY A 30 -1.75 -9.03 -34.98
N THR A 31 -0.58 -8.44 -35.07
CA THR A 31 0.68 -9.12 -34.86
C THR A 31 1.58 -8.35 -33.90
N ILE A 32 2.35 -9.10 -33.11
CA ILE A 32 3.41 -8.58 -32.25
C ILE A 32 4.71 -9.12 -32.81
N THR A 33 5.63 -8.24 -33.13
CA THR A 33 6.95 -8.59 -33.63
C THR A 33 7.99 -8.40 -32.54
N VAL A 34 8.72 -9.46 -32.22
CA VAL A 34 9.83 -9.46 -31.28
C VAL A 34 11.12 -9.62 -32.06
N SER A 35 12.03 -8.66 -31.93
CA SER A 35 13.35 -8.68 -32.55
C SER A 35 14.44 -8.57 -31.50
N ALA A 36 15.57 -9.19 -31.74
CA ALA A 36 16.79 -9.04 -30.95
C ALA A 36 17.97 -8.86 -31.87
N ASP A 37 19.00 -8.16 -31.45
CA ASP A 37 20.16 -7.82 -32.28
C ASP A 37 20.95 -9.05 -32.73
N GLU A 38 20.94 -10.13 -31.96
CA GLU A 38 21.64 -11.37 -32.23
C GLU A 38 20.82 -12.38 -33.08
N VAL A 39 19.56 -12.04 -33.42
CA VAL A 39 18.67 -12.93 -34.19
C VAL A 39 18.31 -12.29 -35.50
N SER A 40 18.66 -12.98 -36.61
CA SER A 40 18.45 -12.46 -37.96
C SER A 40 16.99 -12.30 -38.36
N ASP A 41 16.14 -13.20 -37.87
CA ASP A 41 14.71 -13.22 -38.20
C ASP A 41 13.86 -12.88 -36.97
N PRO A 42 12.99 -11.84 -37.03
CA PRO A 42 12.12 -11.50 -35.93
C PRO A 42 11.09 -12.61 -35.68
N PHE A 43 10.74 -12.78 -34.42
CA PHE A 43 9.67 -13.67 -34.03
C PHE A 43 8.33 -12.94 -34.10
N VAL A 44 7.37 -13.46 -34.86
CA VAL A 44 6.05 -12.83 -35.04
C VAL A 44 4.97 -13.68 -34.39
N LEU A 45 4.27 -13.07 -33.45
CA LEU A 45 3.09 -13.62 -32.79
C LEU A 45 1.83 -12.98 -33.38
N SER A 46 0.84 -13.81 -33.72
CA SER A 46 -0.49 -13.34 -34.11
C SER A 46 -1.41 -13.36 -32.89
N TYR A 47 -2.25 -12.34 -32.75
CA TYR A 47 -3.31 -12.31 -31.74
C TYR A 47 -4.68 -12.02 -32.38
N THR A 48 -5.73 -12.43 -31.69
CA THR A 48 -7.10 -12.19 -32.09
C THR A 48 -7.86 -11.60 -30.87
N ILE A 49 -8.61 -10.54 -31.11
CA ILE A 49 -9.46 -9.89 -30.12
C ILE A 49 -10.91 -9.97 -30.62
N GLU A 50 -11.79 -10.47 -29.78
CA GLU A 50 -13.23 -10.39 -30.01
C GLU A 50 -13.79 -9.18 -29.25
N VAL A 51 -14.26 -8.19 -29.99
CA VAL A 51 -14.97 -7.04 -29.43
C VAL A 51 -16.45 -7.41 -29.39
N ILE A 52 -17.04 -7.42 -28.20
CA ILE A 52 -18.45 -7.68 -27.96
C ILE A 52 -19.25 -6.37 -27.98
N ASP A 53 -20.54 -6.47 -28.26
CA ASP A 53 -21.46 -5.30 -28.23
C ASP A 53 -21.86 -4.96 -26.79
N LEU A 54 -20.85 -4.53 -26.03
CA LEU A 54 -21.00 -4.13 -24.62
C LEU A 54 -19.98 -3.04 -24.30
N VAL A 55 -20.46 -1.91 -23.84
CA VAL A 55 -19.61 -0.84 -23.31
C VAL A 55 -19.38 -1.11 -21.82
N GLN A 56 -18.13 -1.18 -21.42
CA GLN A 56 -17.77 -1.31 -20.01
C GLN A 56 -18.21 -0.03 -19.26
N PRO A 57 -18.82 -0.13 -18.07
CA PRO A 57 -19.07 1.02 -17.22
C PRO A 57 -17.78 1.82 -16.95
N GLU A 58 -17.94 3.11 -16.67
CA GLU A 58 -16.81 3.95 -16.28
C GLU A 58 -16.09 3.34 -15.05
N ALA A 59 -14.78 3.55 -14.98
CA ALA A 59 -13.97 3.17 -13.84
C ALA A 59 -14.55 3.83 -12.56
N GLY A 60 -14.51 3.11 -11.43
CA GLY A 60 -15.08 3.59 -10.17
C GLY A 60 -16.55 3.19 -9.91
N ALA A 61 -17.21 2.50 -10.85
CA ALA A 61 -18.55 1.93 -10.60
C ALA A 61 -18.54 0.81 -9.53
N THR A 62 -17.37 0.28 -9.20
CA THR A 62 -17.16 -0.73 -8.17
C THR A 62 -15.95 -0.33 -7.34
N ASP A 63 -16.06 -0.38 -6.02
CA ASP A 63 -14.91 -0.21 -5.12
C ASP A 63 -13.85 -1.27 -5.37
N ILE A 64 -12.61 -0.81 -5.54
CA ILE A 64 -11.45 -1.68 -5.74
C ILE A 64 -10.43 -1.33 -4.66
N GLN A 65 -10.17 -2.29 -3.76
CA GLN A 65 -9.10 -2.16 -2.77
C GLN A 65 -7.93 -3.05 -3.15
N ILE A 66 -6.75 -2.44 -3.27
CA ILE A 66 -5.46 -3.13 -3.40
C ILE A 66 -4.58 -2.72 -2.24
N TRP A 67 -3.89 -3.65 -1.64
CA TRP A 67 -2.90 -3.37 -0.60
C TRP A 67 -1.57 -2.99 -1.25
N GLN A 68 -1.17 -1.74 -1.10
CA GLN A 68 -0.04 -1.18 -1.85
C GLN A 68 1.34 -1.61 -1.35
N HIS A 69 1.51 -1.97 -0.08
CA HIS A 69 2.77 -2.39 0.55
C HIS A 69 4.01 -1.55 0.19
N PRO A 70 4.02 -0.22 0.47
CA PRO A 70 5.12 0.66 0.04
C PRO A 70 6.48 0.24 0.63
N PHE A 71 6.52 -0.24 1.85
CA PHE A 71 7.75 -0.73 2.47
C PHE A 71 8.36 -1.92 1.72
N SER A 72 7.53 -2.82 1.19
CA SER A 72 8.00 -3.95 0.37
C SER A 72 8.65 -3.48 -0.93
N VAL A 73 8.11 -2.45 -1.56
CA VAL A 73 8.70 -1.84 -2.78
C VAL A 73 10.08 -1.26 -2.48
N ALA A 74 10.21 -0.48 -1.41
CA ALA A 74 11.49 0.09 -0.98
C ALA A 74 12.52 -0.99 -0.66
N ASN A 75 12.14 -1.99 0.14
CA ASN A 75 13.03 -3.06 0.55
C ASN A 75 13.51 -3.91 -0.64
N TYR A 76 12.63 -4.18 -1.60
CA TYR A 76 12.99 -4.86 -2.84
C TYR A 76 14.01 -4.05 -3.66
N TYR A 77 13.75 -2.75 -3.84
CA TYR A 77 14.62 -1.85 -4.58
C TYR A 77 16.03 -1.73 -3.96
N LEU A 78 16.09 -1.65 -2.65
CA LEU A 78 17.35 -1.57 -1.91
C LEU A 78 18.11 -2.92 -1.84
N GLY A 79 17.54 -4.00 -2.39
CA GLY A 79 18.15 -5.33 -2.36
C GLY A 79 18.20 -5.95 -0.97
N LEU A 80 17.32 -5.51 -0.06
CA LEU A 80 17.23 -6.07 1.27
C LEU A 80 16.57 -7.45 1.19
N GLY A 81 17.10 -8.42 1.93
CA GLY A 81 16.54 -9.77 1.95
C GLY A 81 15.12 -9.81 2.52
N SER A 82 14.43 -10.93 2.25
CA SER A 82 13.15 -11.22 2.90
C SER A 82 13.32 -11.20 4.42
N GLN A 83 12.26 -10.77 5.10
CA GLN A 83 12.23 -10.76 6.56
C GLN A 83 12.61 -12.10 7.15
N PRO A 84 13.57 -12.14 8.05
CA PRO A 84 13.59 -13.17 9.07
C PRO A 84 12.37 -12.92 9.97
N SER A 85 11.67 -13.98 10.35
CA SER A 85 10.60 -13.91 11.34
C SER A 85 11.05 -13.06 12.55
N GLY A 86 10.52 -11.86 12.70
CA GLY A 86 10.88 -10.99 13.81
C GLY A 86 11.17 -9.52 13.47
N GLY A 87 10.74 -9.03 12.31
CA GLY A 87 10.73 -7.60 11.96
C GLY A 87 12.01 -6.86 12.34
N ILE A 88 12.90 -6.67 11.40
CA ILE A 88 14.03 -5.75 11.62
C ILE A 88 13.72 -4.51 10.82
N SER A 89 13.44 -3.41 11.49
CA SER A 89 13.66 -2.10 10.94
C SER A 89 15.12 -2.06 10.47
N ASN A 90 15.32 -1.88 9.18
CA ASN A 90 16.66 -1.75 8.66
C ASN A 90 16.95 -0.26 8.61
N ASP A 91 17.80 0.24 9.49
CA ASP A 91 18.17 1.66 9.59
C ASP A 91 18.52 2.27 8.23
N LEU A 92 19.09 1.47 7.31
CA LEU A 92 19.39 1.91 5.94
C LEU A 92 18.14 2.17 5.08
N ALA A 93 17.02 1.54 5.40
CA ALA A 93 15.78 1.73 4.67
C ALA A 93 14.96 2.89 5.23
N GLU A 94 15.13 3.25 6.51
CA GLU A 94 14.37 4.35 7.12
C GLU A 94 14.63 5.70 6.44
N ASP A 95 15.85 5.97 6.03
CA ASP A 95 16.21 7.19 5.31
C ASP A 95 15.64 7.23 3.88
N PHE A 96 15.26 6.08 3.32
CA PHE A 96 14.72 5.96 1.97
C PHE A 96 13.19 5.97 1.95
N TYR A 97 12.54 5.49 3.02
CA TYR A 97 11.09 5.39 3.07
C TYR A 97 10.41 6.75 2.87
N PHE A 98 9.44 6.76 1.94
CA PHE A 98 8.60 7.91 1.61
C PHE A 98 9.37 9.14 1.11
N THR A 99 10.57 8.93 0.57
CA THR A 99 11.28 9.95 -0.21
C THR A 99 10.71 10.02 -1.64
N GLU A 100 11.02 11.09 -2.36
CA GLU A 100 10.64 11.25 -3.76
C GLU A 100 11.16 10.09 -4.64
N GLU A 101 12.39 9.59 -4.38
CA GLU A 101 12.94 8.43 -5.09
C GLU A 101 12.11 7.17 -4.87
N HIS A 102 11.67 6.93 -3.62
CA HIS A 102 10.77 5.82 -3.29
C HIS A 102 9.41 5.98 -4.00
N PHE A 103 8.81 7.15 -3.97
CA PHE A 103 7.53 7.41 -4.62
C PHE A 103 7.59 7.20 -6.13
N ASN A 104 8.69 7.57 -6.78
CA ASN A 104 8.90 7.37 -8.21
C ASN A 104 8.90 5.89 -8.63
N LEU A 105 9.20 4.96 -7.71
CA LEU A 105 9.08 3.52 -7.98
C LEU A 105 7.61 3.05 -8.08
N MET A 106 6.68 3.77 -7.46
CA MET A 106 5.26 3.36 -7.34
C MET A 106 4.33 4.21 -8.20
N ARG A 107 4.74 5.41 -8.59
CA ARG A 107 3.88 6.40 -9.28
C ARG A 107 3.10 5.80 -10.46
N ALA A 108 3.79 5.13 -11.38
CA ALA A 108 3.13 4.55 -12.55
C ALA A 108 2.08 3.49 -12.17
N SER A 109 2.32 2.70 -11.12
CA SER A 109 1.35 1.71 -10.65
C SER A 109 0.14 2.36 -9.98
N MET A 110 0.32 3.50 -9.30
CA MET A 110 -0.79 4.25 -8.70
C MET A 110 -1.64 4.94 -9.77
N GLU A 111 -1.02 5.48 -10.82
CA GLU A 111 -1.71 6.03 -11.98
C GLU A 111 -2.57 4.97 -12.69
N GLU A 112 -2.02 3.76 -12.91
CA GLU A 112 -2.79 2.63 -13.46
C GLU A 112 -3.92 2.18 -12.51
N TYR A 113 -3.70 2.23 -11.20
CA TYR A 113 -4.71 1.92 -10.21
C TYR A 113 -5.91 2.88 -10.29
N VAL A 114 -5.64 4.18 -10.46
CA VAL A 114 -6.68 5.20 -10.68
C VAL A 114 -7.41 4.95 -12.00
N GLU A 115 -6.70 4.62 -13.09
CA GLU A 115 -7.34 4.28 -14.38
C GLU A 115 -8.32 3.10 -14.26
N MET A 116 -8.10 2.18 -13.32
CA MET A 116 -9.01 1.07 -13.04
C MET A 116 -10.17 1.45 -12.11
N GLY A 117 -10.19 2.68 -11.59
CA GLY A 117 -11.17 3.16 -10.62
C GLY A 117 -10.82 2.86 -9.17
N GLY A 118 -9.55 2.62 -8.87
CA GLY A 118 -9.06 2.41 -7.51
C GLY A 118 -8.87 3.73 -6.77
N HIS A 119 -9.53 3.85 -5.62
CA HIS A 119 -9.53 5.05 -4.79
C HIS A 119 -9.32 4.75 -3.30
N ASP A 120 -8.65 3.65 -2.97
CA ASP A 120 -8.34 3.28 -1.60
C ASP A 120 -6.84 3.39 -1.33
N ALA A 121 -6.47 4.09 -0.28
CA ALA A 121 -5.11 4.11 0.26
C ALA A 121 -5.04 3.26 1.53
N VAL A 122 -4.19 2.25 1.54
CA VAL A 122 -3.94 1.42 2.72
C VAL A 122 -2.75 1.98 3.49
N ALA A 123 -2.93 2.24 4.78
CA ALA A 123 -1.92 2.77 5.66
C ALA A 123 -1.73 1.90 6.92
N ASN A 124 -0.48 1.57 7.23
CA ASN A 124 -0.14 0.81 8.44
C ASN A 124 0.00 1.79 9.60
N ILE A 125 -0.92 1.78 10.56
CA ILE A 125 -0.85 2.61 11.78
C ILE A 125 -0.20 1.88 12.95
N VAL A 126 0.11 0.60 12.78
CA VAL A 126 0.87 -0.24 13.71
C VAL A 126 1.88 -1.08 12.95
N GLU A 127 2.97 -1.47 13.60
CA GLU A 127 3.97 -2.39 13.03
C GLU A 127 3.36 -3.78 12.83
N GLU A 128 3.64 -4.40 11.67
CA GLU A 128 3.25 -5.77 11.36
C GLU A 128 1.74 -6.03 11.54
N ALA A 129 0.90 -5.14 11.03
CA ALA A 129 -0.55 -5.26 11.10
C ALA A 129 -1.07 -6.63 10.65
N TRP A 130 -0.39 -7.26 9.70
CA TRP A 130 -0.72 -8.58 9.12
C TRP A 130 0.17 -9.73 9.61
N ASN A 131 1.01 -9.51 10.64
CA ASN A 131 1.86 -10.54 11.26
C ASN A 131 2.69 -11.35 10.25
N HIS A 132 3.53 -10.66 9.48
CA HIS A 132 4.46 -11.25 8.50
C HIS A 132 3.78 -11.99 7.33
N GLN A 133 2.57 -11.63 6.95
CA GLN A 133 1.94 -12.18 5.74
C GLN A 133 2.54 -11.60 4.45
N SER A 134 3.17 -10.42 4.52
CA SER A 134 3.95 -9.87 3.41
C SER A 134 5.37 -10.43 3.39
N TYR A 135 6.01 -10.39 2.21
CA TYR A 135 7.38 -10.91 2.03
C TYR A 135 8.42 -10.10 2.81
N TYR A 136 8.20 -8.80 2.96
CA TYR A 136 9.04 -7.87 3.73
C TYR A 136 8.28 -7.42 4.99
N SER A 137 9.01 -6.78 5.94
CA SER A 137 8.34 -6.18 7.09
C SER A 137 7.48 -5.00 6.68
N ASP A 138 6.43 -4.81 7.46
CA ASP A 138 5.54 -3.66 7.35
C ASP A 138 5.69 -2.80 8.63
N PRO A 139 6.64 -1.84 8.67
CA PRO A 139 6.73 -0.88 9.76
C PRO A 139 5.44 -0.06 9.90
N SER A 140 5.24 0.54 11.07
CA SER A 140 4.17 1.52 11.24
C SER A 140 4.50 2.81 10.49
N MET A 141 3.54 3.38 9.78
CA MET A 141 3.65 4.73 9.21
C MET A 141 3.49 5.83 10.26
N VAL A 142 3.00 5.48 11.44
CA VAL A 142 2.93 6.37 12.61
C VAL A 142 3.93 5.86 13.64
N LYS A 143 4.84 6.73 14.11
CA LYS A 143 5.76 6.36 15.19
C LYS A 143 5.10 6.60 16.54
N TRP A 144 4.99 5.56 17.33
CA TRP A 144 4.42 5.60 18.66
C TRP A 144 5.54 5.77 19.69
N THR A 145 5.46 6.80 20.51
CA THR A 145 6.42 7.05 21.59
C THR A 145 5.70 7.20 22.92
N LYS A 146 6.05 6.37 23.89
CA LYS A 146 5.63 6.53 25.27
C LYS A 146 6.67 7.38 26.00
N LYS A 147 6.27 8.56 26.44
CA LYS A 147 7.15 9.50 27.13
C LYS A 147 7.49 9.02 28.53
N ALA A 148 8.58 9.52 29.09
CA ALA A 148 9.04 9.17 30.43
C ALA A 148 8.02 9.50 31.55
N ASP A 149 7.10 10.43 31.31
CA ASP A 149 6.00 10.77 32.22
C ASP A 149 4.74 9.92 32.04
N GLY A 150 4.77 8.97 31.08
CA GLY A 150 3.69 8.05 30.74
C GLY A 150 2.69 8.58 29.70
N SER A 151 2.83 9.82 29.24
CA SER A 151 2.04 10.34 28.13
C SER A 151 2.49 9.74 26.78
N TRP A 152 1.68 9.95 25.74
CA TRP A 152 1.96 9.47 24.38
C TRP A 152 2.29 10.63 23.45
N GLU A 153 3.16 10.36 22.48
CA GLU A 153 3.48 11.22 21.34
C GLU A 153 3.44 10.38 20.07
N PHE A 154 2.82 10.90 19.02
CA PHE A 154 2.66 10.23 17.72
C PHE A 154 3.27 11.09 16.63
N ASP A 155 4.20 10.51 15.85
CA ASP A 155 4.80 11.18 14.70
C ASP A 155 4.18 10.62 13.41
N TYR A 156 3.52 11.49 12.67
CA TYR A 156 2.80 11.18 11.43
C TYR A 156 3.61 11.44 10.17
N THR A 157 4.91 11.70 10.26
CA THR A 157 5.73 12.11 9.12
C THR A 157 5.61 11.16 7.93
N TRP A 158 5.70 9.84 8.15
CA TRP A 158 5.56 8.86 7.06
C TRP A 158 4.11 8.67 6.61
N TYR A 159 3.18 8.72 7.54
CA TYR A 159 1.76 8.65 7.23
C TYR A 159 1.32 9.83 6.34
N ASP A 160 1.71 11.03 6.72
CA ASP A 160 1.40 12.25 5.96
C ASP A 160 2.00 12.20 4.55
N ALA A 161 3.29 11.85 4.43
CA ALA A 161 3.96 11.74 3.15
C ALA A 161 3.28 10.70 2.24
N TRP A 162 2.83 9.57 2.81
CA TRP A 162 2.11 8.54 2.07
C TRP A 162 0.76 9.04 1.56
N ILE A 163 -0.05 9.67 2.41
CA ILE A 163 -1.37 10.16 2.01
C ILE A 163 -1.25 11.31 1.01
N GLU A 164 -0.30 12.22 1.19
CA GLU A 164 -0.02 13.31 0.24
C GLU A 164 0.38 12.75 -1.13
N PHE A 165 1.21 11.71 -1.18
CA PHE A 165 1.54 11.02 -2.43
C PHE A 165 0.31 10.36 -3.09
N MET A 166 -0.58 9.73 -2.32
CA MET A 166 -1.81 9.14 -2.86
C MET A 166 -2.77 10.20 -3.41
N ILE A 167 -2.81 11.39 -2.80
CA ILE A 167 -3.54 12.55 -3.32
C ILE A 167 -2.90 13.04 -4.62
N GLU A 168 -1.58 13.18 -4.66
CA GLU A 168 -0.84 13.61 -5.85
C GLU A 168 -1.07 12.66 -7.05
N CYS A 169 -1.12 11.36 -6.83
CA CYS A 169 -1.43 10.37 -7.86
C CYS A 169 -2.91 10.33 -8.27
N GLY A 170 -3.80 11.05 -7.59
CA GLY A 170 -5.25 11.05 -7.85
C GLY A 170 -6.00 9.85 -7.29
N VAL A 171 -5.38 9.05 -6.43
CA VAL A 171 -6.05 7.96 -5.69
C VAL A 171 -7.06 8.54 -4.70
N LEU A 172 -6.69 9.62 -4.03
CA LEU A 172 -7.51 10.33 -3.05
C LEU A 172 -7.78 11.76 -3.51
N ASP A 173 -9.00 12.24 -3.26
CA ASP A 173 -9.36 13.65 -3.37
C ASP A 173 -10.27 14.04 -2.18
N PRO A 174 -9.65 14.39 -1.03
CA PRO A 174 -10.39 14.72 0.17
C PRO A 174 -11.34 15.92 0.02
N GLU A 175 -10.99 16.89 -0.83
CA GLU A 175 -11.81 18.10 -1.06
C GLU A 175 -13.15 17.74 -1.70
N ASN A 176 -13.17 16.73 -2.57
CA ASN A 176 -14.37 16.24 -3.23
C ASN A 176 -14.94 14.96 -2.59
N GLY A 177 -14.35 14.49 -1.48
CA GLY A 177 -14.79 13.28 -0.79
C GLY A 177 -14.56 11.99 -1.58
N ILE A 178 -13.53 11.97 -2.44
CA ILE A 178 -13.18 10.79 -3.24
C ILE A 178 -12.10 9.99 -2.53
N GLY A 179 -12.35 8.69 -2.46
CA GLY A 179 -11.43 7.70 -1.94
C GLY A 179 -11.59 7.43 -0.44
N GLN A 180 -10.84 6.46 0.04
CA GLN A 180 -10.84 6.05 1.45
C GLN A 180 -9.41 5.79 1.92
N ILE A 181 -9.07 6.34 3.08
CA ILE A 181 -7.83 6.00 3.79
C ILE A 181 -8.16 4.88 4.76
N LYS A 182 -7.64 3.68 4.51
CA LYS A 182 -7.89 2.48 5.32
C LYS A 182 -6.70 2.20 6.23
N CYS A 183 -6.85 2.55 7.50
CA CYS A 183 -5.80 2.47 8.50
C CYS A 183 -5.78 1.10 9.20
N TYR A 184 -4.80 0.27 8.90
CA TYR A 184 -4.60 -1.06 9.48
C TYR A 184 -3.60 -1.03 10.62
N SER A 185 -3.83 -1.68 11.73
CA SER A 185 -5.04 -2.40 12.11
C SER A 185 -5.33 -2.12 13.58
N ILE A 186 -6.59 -1.86 13.91
CA ILE A 186 -7.00 -1.70 15.32
C ILE A 186 -6.91 -3.02 16.10
N VAL A 187 -6.97 -4.15 15.40
CA VAL A 187 -6.74 -5.50 15.94
C VAL A 187 -5.71 -6.21 15.06
N PRO A 188 -4.41 -5.97 15.28
CA PRO A 188 -3.34 -6.65 14.54
C PRO A 188 -3.42 -8.17 14.72
N TRP A 189 -2.96 -8.95 13.74
CA TRP A 189 -3.05 -10.41 13.79
C TRP A 189 -2.39 -11.04 15.00
N ASN A 190 -1.31 -10.45 15.51
CA ASN A 190 -0.59 -10.90 16.72
C ASN A 190 -1.06 -10.20 18.01
N ASN A 191 -2.06 -9.30 17.92
CA ASN A 191 -2.52 -8.41 18.99
C ASN A 191 -1.38 -7.57 19.62
N GLN A 192 -0.28 -7.35 18.90
CA GLN A 192 0.87 -6.60 19.41
C GLN A 192 0.85 -5.16 18.90
N ILE A 193 1.29 -4.26 19.76
CA ILE A 193 1.59 -2.87 19.43
C ILE A 193 3.06 -2.64 19.78
N ALA A 194 3.81 -2.11 18.83
CA ALA A 194 5.19 -1.70 19.01
C ALA A 194 5.27 -0.19 19.25
N TYR A 195 6.08 0.23 20.20
CA TYR A 195 6.32 1.64 20.50
C TYR A 195 7.72 1.85 21.09
N TYR A 196 8.25 3.06 20.94
CA TYR A 196 9.47 3.45 21.64
C TYR A 196 9.13 3.91 23.05
N ASP A 197 9.79 3.36 24.07
CA ASP A 197 9.63 3.76 25.47
C ASP A 197 10.80 4.64 25.89
N GLU A 198 10.58 5.92 26.07
CA GLU A 198 11.62 6.87 26.52
C GLU A 198 12.22 6.52 27.89
N ALA A 199 11.45 5.90 28.76
CA ALA A 199 11.94 5.59 30.11
C ALA A 199 12.99 4.47 30.09
N SER A 200 12.84 3.47 29.23
CA SER A 200 13.81 2.40 29.04
C SER A 200 14.83 2.71 27.94
N GLY A 201 14.51 3.57 26.98
CA GLY A 201 15.30 3.85 25.78
C GLY A 201 15.25 2.73 24.75
N GLU A 202 14.24 1.87 24.80
CA GLU A 202 14.11 0.68 23.95
C GLU A 202 12.75 0.65 23.23
N THR A 203 12.70 -0.06 22.10
CA THR A 203 11.43 -0.41 21.44
C THR A 203 10.79 -1.58 22.18
N VAL A 204 9.56 -1.39 22.62
CA VAL A 204 8.76 -2.36 23.36
C VAL A 204 7.68 -2.90 22.43
N LYS A 205 7.39 -4.21 22.52
CA LYS A 205 6.27 -4.88 21.85
C LYS A 205 5.37 -5.53 22.90
N GLU A 206 4.15 -5.06 23.01
CA GLU A 206 3.19 -5.56 24.00
C GLU A 206 1.95 -6.13 23.32
N SER A 207 1.44 -7.25 23.87
CA SER A 207 0.21 -7.86 23.40
C SER A 207 -0.95 -7.48 24.31
N HIS A 208 -2.04 -7.00 23.72
CA HIS A 208 -3.24 -6.59 24.42
C HIS A 208 -4.46 -7.29 23.84
N SER A 209 -5.27 -7.91 24.69
CA SER A 209 -6.53 -8.49 24.23
C SER A 209 -7.49 -7.37 23.81
N PRO A 210 -8.09 -7.46 22.61
CA PRO A 210 -9.06 -6.46 22.16
C PRO A 210 -10.15 -6.21 23.20
N GLY A 211 -10.50 -4.92 23.42
CA GLY A 211 -11.50 -4.51 24.39
C GLY A 211 -11.06 -4.49 25.87
N SER A 212 -9.86 -5.02 26.21
CA SER A 212 -9.34 -4.96 27.57
C SER A 212 -8.96 -3.53 27.99
N ASP A 213 -8.87 -3.27 29.30
CA ASP A 213 -8.44 -1.96 29.81
C ASP A 213 -7.04 -1.56 29.31
N SER A 214 -6.12 -2.52 29.21
CA SER A 214 -4.78 -2.28 28.67
C SER A 214 -4.81 -1.95 27.18
N TRP A 215 -5.68 -2.59 26.40
CA TRP A 215 -5.89 -2.28 24.98
C TRP A 215 -6.47 -0.87 24.82
N LYS A 216 -7.48 -0.51 25.61
CA LYS A 216 -8.07 0.82 25.61
C LYS A 216 -7.06 1.90 26.00
N ALA A 217 -6.24 1.65 27.02
CA ALA A 217 -5.20 2.58 27.45
C ALA A 217 -4.14 2.88 26.37
N MET A 218 -3.96 1.97 25.40
CA MET A 218 -3.11 2.22 24.23
C MET A 218 -3.85 2.99 23.14
N TRP A 219 -5.07 2.55 22.81
CA TRP A 219 -5.79 3.06 21.65
C TRP A 219 -6.52 4.40 21.89
N GLU A 220 -7.04 4.64 23.08
CA GLU A 220 -7.75 5.90 23.35
C GLU A 220 -6.88 7.14 23.10
N PRO A 221 -5.65 7.25 23.66
CA PRO A 221 -4.79 8.39 23.36
C PRO A 221 -4.43 8.53 21.88
N PHE A 222 -4.19 7.40 21.21
CA PHE A 222 -3.90 7.41 19.77
C PHE A 222 -5.09 7.90 18.96
N LEU A 223 -6.27 7.36 19.19
CA LEU A 223 -7.46 7.73 18.43
C LEU A 223 -7.87 9.20 18.65
N GLU A 224 -7.72 9.71 19.87
CA GLU A 224 -7.97 11.13 20.17
C GLU A 224 -7.02 12.05 19.39
N ASP A 225 -5.73 11.75 19.39
CA ASP A 225 -4.70 12.49 18.67
C ASP A 225 -4.88 12.35 17.14
N PHE A 226 -5.06 11.11 16.65
CA PHE A 226 -5.24 10.82 15.23
C PHE A 226 -6.49 11.47 14.62
N ILE A 227 -7.59 11.52 15.36
CA ILE A 227 -8.81 12.24 14.95
C ILE A 227 -8.50 13.73 14.77
N GLN A 228 -7.80 14.33 15.73
CA GLN A 228 -7.42 15.74 15.67
C GLN A 228 -6.50 16.00 14.47
N HIS A 229 -5.45 15.19 14.31
CA HIS A 229 -4.51 15.25 13.19
C HIS A 229 -5.24 15.12 11.83
N SER A 230 -6.10 14.12 11.67
CA SER A 230 -6.86 13.90 10.44
C SER A 230 -7.80 15.07 10.11
N LYS A 231 -8.38 15.72 11.13
CA LYS A 231 -9.19 16.93 10.95
C LYS A 231 -8.36 18.14 10.52
N GLU A 232 -7.17 18.31 11.10
CA GLU A 232 -6.25 19.40 10.73
C GLU A 232 -5.74 19.27 9.30
N LYS A 233 -5.53 18.04 8.83
CA LYS A 233 -5.15 17.73 7.44
C LYS A 233 -6.35 17.77 6.47
N GLY A 234 -7.57 17.79 6.95
CA GLY A 234 -8.77 17.74 6.10
C GLY A 234 -9.10 16.35 5.56
N TRP A 235 -8.56 15.29 6.16
CA TRP A 235 -8.72 13.90 5.72
C TRP A 235 -9.74 13.09 6.53
N PHE A 236 -10.26 13.66 7.61
CA PHE A 236 -11.10 12.95 8.57
C PHE A 236 -12.31 12.24 7.95
N GLU A 237 -13.00 12.89 7.02
CA GLU A 237 -14.23 12.36 6.43
C GLU A 237 -14.00 11.13 5.52
N ILE A 238 -12.77 10.93 5.05
CA ILE A 238 -12.39 9.80 4.20
C ILE A 238 -11.48 8.80 4.93
N THR A 239 -11.24 8.99 6.24
CA THR A 239 -10.37 8.11 7.05
C THR A 239 -11.18 7.06 7.80
N TYR A 240 -10.78 5.81 7.68
CA TYR A 240 -11.41 4.65 8.29
C TYR A 240 -10.39 3.84 9.08
N ILE A 241 -10.74 3.48 10.31
CA ILE A 241 -9.98 2.50 11.07
C ILE A 241 -10.41 1.12 10.61
N SER A 242 -9.46 0.36 10.14
CA SER A 242 -9.68 -0.94 9.52
C SER A 242 -9.09 -2.07 10.35
N MET A 243 -9.51 -3.28 10.07
CA MET A 243 -8.92 -4.52 10.54
C MET A 243 -9.00 -5.55 9.42
N ASP A 244 -8.20 -6.58 9.51
CA ASP A 244 -8.21 -7.71 8.60
C ASP A 244 -9.24 -8.78 9.04
N GLU A 245 -9.18 -9.97 8.47
CA GLU A 245 -10.08 -11.13 8.69
C GLU A 245 -10.08 -11.64 10.15
N ARG A 246 -10.60 -10.83 11.07
CA ARG A 246 -10.68 -11.20 12.51
C ARG A 246 -12.02 -11.83 12.84
N GLY A 247 -12.02 -12.79 13.76
CA GLY A 247 -13.23 -13.46 14.21
C GLY A 247 -14.19 -12.51 14.97
N LEU A 248 -15.49 -12.69 14.81
CA LEU A 248 -16.50 -11.88 15.51
C LEU A 248 -16.31 -11.88 17.04
N SER A 249 -15.83 -12.99 17.61
CA SER A 249 -15.54 -13.09 19.05
C SER A 249 -14.42 -12.16 19.55
N GLU A 250 -13.63 -11.61 18.65
CA GLU A 250 -12.59 -10.62 18.99
C GLU A 250 -13.10 -9.18 18.91
N LEU A 251 -14.31 -9.01 18.38
CA LEU A 251 -14.99 -7.71 18.21
C LEU A 251 -16.11 -7.49 19.23
N GLU A 252 -16.55 -8.55 19.89
CA GLU A 252 -17.55 -8.50 20.95
C GLU A 252 -16.81 -8.46 22.30
N PRO A 253 -16.89 -7.35 23.06
CA PRO A 253 -16.24 -7.23 24.37
C PRO A 253 -16.81 -8.16 25.43
#